data_60454196f8fb02a04571de78e315586b
#
_entry.id   60454196f8fb02a04571de78e315586b
#
_cell.length_a   1.000
_cell.length_b   1.000
_cell.length_c   1.000
_cell.angle_alpha   90.00
_cell.angle_beta   90.00
_cell.angle_gamma   90.00
#
_symmetry.space_group_name_H-M   'P 1'
#
loop_
_entity.id
_entity.type
_entity.pdbx_description
1 polymer ?
#
loop_
_entity_poly.entity_id
_entity_poly.type
_entity_poly.pdbx_seq_one_letter_code
_entity_poly.pdbx_strand_id
1 'polypeptide(L)'
;MRRTIHIVNLDPAAENFNYPVAMDIRELISLDDVMEELGLGPNGGLLYCMEHLEENLDEWLTEELDNFSDDDYLVFDCPGQMELFSHVPVLKNFVEHLKRKNFNVCAVYLLDSQYMTDVTKFISGCMASLSAMVQLELPHVNILSKMDLVTNKRDIEDYLNPESHVLLSELNQRMAPQFEKLNKALIELVDQYSMVSFVSLDFEEREQVHCVCVCVGGGGGGGGGVLHEPVCTSSCAWMC
;
A
#
# COMPACT_ATOMS: atom_id res chain seq x y z
N MET A 1 6.98 25.77 -3.00
CA MET A 1 6.05 25.68 -4.16
C MET A 1 4.81 24.95 -3.72
N ARG A 2 3.64 25.37 -4.18
CA ARG A 2 2.40 24.62 -3.91
C ARG A 2 2.31 23.55 -4.99
N ARG A 3 2.44 22.29 -4.63
CA ARG A 3 2.33 21.16 -5.55
C ARG A 3 0.87 20.73 -5.66
N THR A 4 0.47 20.31 -6.84
CA THR A 4 -0.88 19.80 -7.07
C THR A 4 -0.88 18.28 -6.89
N ILE A 5 -1.88 17.76 -6.18
CA ILE A 5 -2.06 16.32 -5.97
C ILE A 5 -3.24 15.88 -6.82
N HIS A 6 -3.03 14.87 -7.63
CA HIS A 6 -4.05 14.25 -8.47
C HIS A 6 -4.28 12.80 -8.02
N ILE A 7 -5.54 12.42 -7.89
CA ILE A 7 -5.90 11.06 -7.51
C ILE A 7 -6.28 10.29 -8.77
N VAL A 8 -5.71 9.11 -8.90
CA VAL A 8 -5.91 8.18 -10.03
C VAL A 8 -6.55 6.91 -9.49
N ASN A 9 -7.70 6.55 -10.00
CA ASN A 9 -8.35 5.29 -9.66
C ASN A 9 -7.82 4.15 -10.55
N LEU A 10 -7.26 3.12 -9.92
CA LEU A 10 -6.87 1.86 -10.56
C LEU A 10 -7.76 0.67 -10.14
N ASP A 11 -8.80 0.92 -9.33
CA ASP A 11 -9.75 -0.12 -8.96
C ASP A 11 -10.95 -0.13 -9.92
N PRO A 12 -11.08 -1.14 -10.82
CA PRO A 12 -12.20 -1.25 -11.74
C PRO A 12 -13.52 -1.60 -11.05
N ALA A 13 -13.47 -1.98 -9.75
CA ALA A 13 -14.64 -2.26 -8.91
C ALA A 13 -15.07 -1.06 -8.05
N ALA A 14 -14.40 0.08 -8.16
CA ALA A 14 -14.73 1.26 -7.36
C ALA A 14 -16.15 1.77 -7.66
N GLU A 15 -16.92 2.12 -6.63
CA GLU A 15 -18.28 2.64 -6.81
C GLU A 15 -18.27 4.15 -7.04
N ASN A 16 -18.36 4.92 -5.95
CA ASN A 16 -18.45 6.38 -6.01
C ASN A 16 -17.33 7.04 -5.20
N PHE A 17 -16.80 8.14 -5.71
CA PHE A 17 -15.78 8.93 -5.04
C PHE A 17 -16.38 10.19 -4.43
N ASN A 18 -15.95 10.53 -3.21
CA ASN A 18 -16.26 11.79 -2.55
C ASN A 18 -15.22 12.90 -2.86
N TYR A 19 -14.30 12.62 -3.78
CA TYR A 19 -13.21 13.49 -4.21
C TYR A 19 -13.06 13.44 -5.74
N PRO A 20 -12.46 14.46 -6.35
CA PRO A 20 -12.22 14.46 -7.80
C PRO A 20 -11.14 13.42 -8.15
N VAL A 21 -11.44 12.57 -9.11
CA VAL A 21 -10.52 11.62 -9.73
C VAL A 21 -10.03 12.24 -11.04
N ALA A 22 -8.73 12.28 -11.23
CA ALA A 22 -8.11 12.88 -12.40
C ALA A 22 -7.94 11.90 -13.55
N MET A 23 -7.88 10.61 -13.25
CA MET A 23 -7.79 9.51 -14.21
C MET A 23 -8.47 8.29 -13.62
N ASP A 24 -9.28 7.58 -14.37
CA ASP A 24 -10.09 6.46 -13.88
C ASP A 24 -9.98 5.24 -14.81
N ILE A 25 -9.54 4.10 -14.29
CA ILE A 25 -9.43 2.86 -15.05
C ILE A 25 -10.78 2.42 -15.64
N ARG A 26 -11.91 2.83 -15.04
CA ARG A 26 -13.25 2.47 -15.52
C ARG A 26 -13.59 3.11 -16.86
N GLU A 27 -12.84 4.12 -17.31
CA GLU A 27 -12.91 4.66 -18.66
C GLU A 27 -12.27 3.71 -19.69
N LEU A 28 -11.30 2.88 -19.25
CA LEU A 28 -10.68 1.83 -20.06
C LEU A 28 -11.48 0.53 -19.98
N ILE A 29 -11.77 0.08 -18.75
CA ILE A 29 -12.46 -1.18 -18.48
C ILE A 29 -13.13 -1.15 -17.09
N SER A 30 -14.37 -1.61 -16.99
CA SER A 30 -15.10 -1.73 -15.73
C SER A 30 -15.33 -3.19 -15.33
N LEU A 31 -15.38 -3.46 -14.03
CA LEU A 31 -15.63 -4.81 -13.54
C LEU A 31 -17.03 -5.30 -13.92
N ASP A 32 -18.03 -4.42 -13.86
CA ASP A 32 -19.43 -4.78 -14.13
C ASP A 32 -19.59 -5.24 -15.58
N ASP A 33 -19.00 -4.51 -16.54
CA ASP A 33 -19.05 -4.87 -17.97
C ASP A 33 -18.38 -6.22 -18.22
N VAL A 34 -17.22 -6.47 -17.61
CA VAL A 34 -16.50 -7.74 -17.74
C VAL A 34 -17.31 -8.90 -17.17
N MET A 35 -17.93 -8.70 -16.01
CA MET A 35 -18.77 -9.74 -15.39
C MET A 35 -19.99 -10.06 -16.25
N GLU A 36 -20.63 -9.04 -16.84
CA GLU A 36 -21.81 -9.20 -17.69
C GLU A 36 -21.46 -9.85 -19.04
N GLU A 37 -20.41 -9.39 -19.70
CA GLU A 37 -20.06 -9.87 -21.06
C GLU A 37 -19.37 -11.24 -21.03
N LEU A 38 -18.49 -11.51 -20.07
CA LEU A 38 -17.70 -12.73 -20.02
C LEU A 38 -18.25 -13.78 -19.05
N GLY A 39 -19.28 -13.43 -18.25
CA GLY A 39 -19.84 -14.33 -17.25
C GLY A 39 -18.87 -14.71 -16.14
N LEU A 40 -17.89 -13.88 -15.83
CA LEU A 40 -16.90 -14.09 -14.79
C LEU A 40 -17.46 -13.71 -13.42
N GLY A 41 -16.98 -14.38 -12.37
CA GLY A 41 -17.21 -13.91 -10.99
C GLY A 41 -16.33 -12.70 -10.65
N PRO A 42 -16.60 -12.00 -9.52
CA PRO A 42 -15.91 -10.75 -9.17
C PRO A 42 -14.38 -10.86 -9.16
N ASN A 43 -13.82 -11.91 -8.59
CA ASN A 43 -12.37 -12.09 -8.52
C ASN A 43 -11.75 -12.37 -9.91
N GLY A 44 -12.43 -13.18 -10.74
CA GLY A 44 -11.98 -13.46 -12.11
C GLY A 44 -12.12 -12.25 -13.00
N GLY A 45 -13.20 -11.49 -12.86
CA GLY A 45 -13.42 -10.24 -13.58
C GLY A 45 -12.38 -9.18 -13.22
N LEU A 46 -12.07 -9.03 -11.93
CA LEU A 46 -11.04 -8.10 -11.48
C LEU A 46 -9.65 -8.46 -12.05
N LEU A 47 -9.29 -9.73 -12.01
CA LEU A 47 -8.03 -10.19 -12.59
C LEU A 47 -7.97 -9.87 -14.09
N TYR A 48 -9.04 -10.14 -14.82
CA TYR A 48 -9.14 -9.82 -16.24
C TYR A 48 -8.98 -8.31 -16.50
N CYS A 49 -9.64 -7.45 -15.70
CA CYS A 49 -9.48 -6.00 -15.82
C CYS A 49 -8.03 -5.55 -15.61
N MET A 50 -7.35 -6.15 -14.63
CA MET A 50 -5.96 -5.80 -14.36
C MET A 50 -4.99 -6.30 -15.44
N GLU A 51 -5.22 -7.48 -16.01
CA GLU A 51 -4.47 -7.97 -17.17
C GLU A 51 -4.71 -7.08 -18.41
N HIS A 52 -5.94 -6.64 -18.61
CA HIS A 52 -6.28 -5.70 -19.67
C HIS A 52 -5.59 -4.33 -19.49
N LEU A 53 -5.50 -3.83 -18.25
CA LEU A 53 -4.71 -2.64 -17.94
C LEU A 53 -3.25 -2.84 -18.34
N GLU A 54 -2.65 -3.99 -18.00
CA GLU A 54 -1.25 -4.31 -18.33
C GLU A 54 -1.00 -4.28 -19.84
N GLU A 55 -1.91 -4.82 -20.63
CA GLU A 55 -1.82 -4.83 -22.09
C GLU A 55 -1.91 -3.42 -22.70
N ASN A 56 -2.57 -2.48 -22.01
CA ASN A 56 -2.81 -1.11 -22.49
C ASN A 56 -1.95 -0.03 -21.81
N LEU A 57 -0.94 -0.41 -21.02
CA LEU A 57 -0.08 0.55 -20.31
C LEU A 57 0.64 1.54 -21.24
N ASP A 58 1.09 1.08 -22.40
CA ASP A 58 1.85 1.91 -23.33
C ASP A 58 0.95 2.93 -24.07
N GLU A 59 -0.31 2.63 -24.30
CA GLU A 59 -1.26 3.51 -24.97
C GLU A 59 -1.99 4.37 -23.93
N TRP A 60 -2.89 3.76 -23.16
CA TRP A 60 -3.77 4.48 -22.26
C TRP A 60 -3.03 5.24 -21.15
N LEU A 61 -2.15 4.57 -20.38
CA LEU A 61 -1.47 5.21 -19.25
C LEU A 61 -0.51 6.31 -19.74
N THR A 62 0.18 6.11 -20.86
CA THR A 62 1.10 7.11 -21.40
C THR A 62 0.36 8.37 -21.84
N GLU A 63 -0.76 8.24 -22.56
CA GLU A 63 -1.57 9.37 -23.02
C GLU A 63 -2.14 10.16 -21.83
N GLU A 64 -2.60 9.46 -20.79
CA GLU A 64 -3.12 10.09 -19.58
C GLU A 64 -2.02 10.81 -18.78
N LEU A 65 -0.83 10.22 -18.67
CA LEU A 65 0.29 10.81 -17.94
C LEU A 65 0.82 12.08 -18.61
N ASP A 66 0.71 12.21 -19.91
CA ASP A 66 1.14 13.41 -20.65
C ASP A 66 0.32 14.68 -20.29
N ASN A 67 -0.82 14.50 -19.61
CA ASN A 67 -1.64 15.61 -19.11
C ASN A 67 -1.11 16.25 -17.83
N PHE A 68 -0.11 15.65 -17.15
CA PHE A 68 0.43 16.11 -15.88
C PHE A 68 1.83 16.73 -16.05
N SER A 69 2.14 17.67 -15.17
CA SER A 69 3.44 18.35 -15.18
C SER A 69 4.43 17.67 -14.24
N ASP A 70 5.73 17.94 -14.43
CA ASP A 70 6.82 17.40 -13.60
C ASP A 70 6.72 17.80 -12.12
N ASP A 71 5.97 18.84 -11.79
CA ASP A 71 5.75 19.31 -10.41
C ASP A 71 4.50 18.69 -9.74
N ASP A 72 3.73 17.87 -10.47
CA ASP A 72 2.52 17.25 -9.97
C ASP A 72 2.81 15.94 -9.20
N TYR A 73 1.94 15.63 -8.25
CA TYR A 73 1.92 14.36 -7.52
C TYR A 73 0.72 13.53 -7.96
N LEU A 74 0.98 12.28 -8.30
CA LEU A 74 -0.05 11.29 -8.59
C LEU A 74 -0.19 10.31 -7.43
N VAL A 75 -1.41 10.11 -6.96
CA VAL A 75 -1.76 9.10 -5.96
C VAL A 75 -2.63 8.06 -6.63
N PHE A 76 -2.11 6.86 -6.78
CA PHE A 76 -2.80 5.73 -7.39
C PHE A 76 -3.54 4.94 -6.30
N ASP A 77 -4.86 4.94 -6.37
CA ASP A 77 -5.74 4.13 -5.52
C ASP A 77 -5.92 2.76 -6.18
N CYS A 78 -5.34 1.73 -5.58
CA CYS A 78 -5.25 0.39 -6.14
C CYS A 78 -6.33 -0.54 -5.56
N PRO A 79 -6.73 -1.59 -6.29
CA PRO A 79 -7.62 -2.61 -5.75
C PRO A 79 -7.07 -3.23 -4.46
N GLY A 80 -7.92 -3.42 -3.45
CA GLY A 80 -7.50 -3.93 -2.13
C GLY A 80 -7.24 -5.43 -2.07
N GLN A 81 -7.35 -6.17 -3.18
CA GLN A 81 -7.18 -7.61 -3.20
C GLN A 81 -5.71 -8.01 -3.16
N MET A 82 -5.34 -8.78 -2.12
CA MET A 82 -3.94 -9.16 -1.86
C MET A 82 -3.35 -10.03 -2.99
N GLU A 83 -4.17 -10.77 -3.71
CA GLU A 83 -3.77 -11.61 -4.83
C GLU A 83 -3.09 -10.82 -5.95
N LEU A 84 -3.51 -9.59 -6.17
CA LEU A 84 -2.94 -8.70 -7.19
C LEU A 84 -1.53 -8.22 -6.84
N PHE A 85 -1.19 -8.19 -5.54
CA PHE A 85 0.15 -7.82 -5.07
C PHE A 85 1.09 -9.02 -4.90
N SER A 86 0.55 -10.25 -4.81
CA SER A 86 1.34 -11.41 -4.43
C SER A 86 1.48 -12.46 -5.54
N HIS A 87 0.56 -12.53 -6.48
CA HIS A 87 0.51 -13.62 -7.46
C HIS A 87 0.54 -13.15 -8.92
N VAL A 88 0.13 -11.91 -9.18
CA VAL A 88 0.02 -11.36 -10.53
C VAL A 88 1.01 -10.21 -10.70
N PRO A 89 1.84 -10.20 -11.75
CA PRO A 89 2.89 -9.18 -11.91
C PRO A 89 2.37 -7.83 -12.40
N VAL A 90 1.07 -7.65 -12.60
CA VAL A 90 0.48 -6.45 -13.20
C VAL A 90 0.93 -5.17 -12.52
N LEU A 91 0.82 -5.09 -11.18
CA LEU A 91 1.21 -3.89 -10.45
C LEU A 91 2.74 -3.67 -10.49
N LYS A 92 3.54 -4.74 -10.53
CA LYS A 92 4.99 -4.62 -10.74
C LYS A 92 5.29 -4.03 -12.11
N ASN A 93 4.64 -4.54 -13.16
CA ASN A 93 4.83 -4.07 -14.54
C ASN A 93 4.32 -2.63 -14.70
N PHE A 94 3.23 -2.27 -14.03
CA PHE A 94 2.74 -0.90 -13.92
C PHE A 94 3.80 0.04 -13.30
N VAL A 95 4.39 -0.35 -12.18
CA VAL A 95 5.47 0.40 -11.52
C VAL A 95 6.68 0.55 -12.42
N GLU A 96 7.09 -0.52 -13.10
CA GLU A 96 8.22 -0.46 -14.03
C GLU A 96 7.93 0.47 -15.22
N HIS A 97 6.69 0.53 -15.67
CA HIS A 97 6.27 1.49 -16.70
C HIS A 97 6.41 2.93 -16.19
N LEU A 98 5.92 3.25 -14.99
CA LEU A 98 6.09 4.57 -14.37
C LEU A 98 7.57 4.95 -14.20
N LYS A 99 8.43 4.00 -13.75
CA LYS A 99 9.87 4.22 -13.63
C LYS A 99 10.53 4.52 -14.98
N ARG A 100 10.11 3.85 -16.05
CA ARG A 100 10.59 4.12 -17.42
C ARG A 100 10.20 5.53 -17.89
N LYS A 101 9.09 6.08 -17.39
CA LYS A 101 8.65 7.46 -17.63
C LYS A 101 9.30 8.48 -16.67
N ASN A 102 10.32 8.07 -15.90
CA ASN A 102 11.05 8.88 -14.92
C ASN A 102 10.23 9.33 -13.69
N PHE A 103 9.14 8.65 -13.35
CA PHE A 103 8.46 8.88 -12.07
C PHE A 103 9.24 8.26 -10.90
N ASN A 104 9.31 8.98 -9.79
CA ASN A 104 9.75 8.42 -8.51
C ASN A 104 8.54 7.77 -7.83
N VAL A 105 8.55 6.47 -7.71
CA VAL A 105 7.42 5.70 -7.20
C VAL A 105 7.69 5.22 -5.78
N CYS A 106 6.72 5.37 -4.90
CA CYS A 106 6.72 4.85 -3.53
C CYS A 106 5.43 4.10 -3.28
N ALA A 107 5.49 2.96 -2.63
CA ALA A 107 4.32 2.20 -2.20
C ALA A 107 3.89 2.62 -0.79
N VAL A 108 2.60 2.81 -0.60
CA VAL A 108 1.98 3.05 0.71
C VAL A 108 1.02 1.88 0.98
N TYR A 109 1.33 1.10 2.01
CA TYR A 109 0.51 -0.04 2.41
C TYR A 109 -0.36 0.34 3.60
N LEU A 110 -1.69 0.28 3.41
CA LEU A 110 -2.66 0.60 4.44
C LEU A 110 -3.12 -0.68 5.16
N LEU A 111 -2.91 -0.74 6.47
CA LEU A 111 -3.41 -1.81 7.32
C LEU A 111 -4.46 -1.25 8.29
N ASP A 112 -5.61 -1.91 8.39
CA ASP A 112 -6.65 -1.53 9.34
C ASP A 112 -6.18 -1.76 10.79
N SER A 113 -6.42 -0.81 11.67
CA SER A 113 -6.08 -0.89 13.10
C SER A 113 -6.68 -2.10 13.81
N GLN A 114 -7.75 -2.68 13.28
CA GLN A 114 -8.35 -3.91 13.81
C GLN A 114 -7.41 -5.12 13.75
N TYR A 115 -6.39 -5.09 12.88
CA TYR A 115 -5.33 -6.11 12.86
C TYR A 115 -4.46 -6.09 14.12
N MET A 116 -4.40 -4.96 14.83
CA MET A 116 -3.61 -4.79 16.07
C MET A 116 -4.35 -5.26 17.34
N THR A 117 -5.50 -5.89 17.21
CA THR A 117 -6.27 -6.42 18.37
C THR A 117 -5.92 -7.85 18.73
N ASP A 118 -5.15 -8.54 17.89
CA ASP A 118 -4.83 -9.95 18.04
C ASP A 118 -3.48 -10.25 17.40
N VAL A 119 -2.61 -10.97 18.12
CA VAL A 119 -1.24 -11.28 17.66
C VAL A 119 -1.24 -12.06 16.33
N THR A 120 -2.23 -12.95 16.11
CA THR A 120 -2.29 -13.71 14.85
C THR A 120 -2.65 -12.82 13.67
N LYS A 121 -3.57 -11.88 13.86
CA LYS A 121 -3.93 -10.87 12.86
C LYS A 121 -2.76 -9.93 12.59
N PHE A 122 -2.07 -9.46 13.65
CA PHE A 122 -0.89 -8.62 13.52
C PHE A 122 0.18 -9.27 12.66
N ILE A 123 0.56 -10.52 12.98
CA ILE A 123 1.55 -11.26 12.18
C ILE A 123 1.07 -11.45 10.74
N SER A 124 -0.22 -11.73 10.52
CA SER A 124 -0.78 -11.84 9.17
C SER A 124 -0.66 -10.51 8.40
N GLY A 125 -0.94 -9.38 9.04
CA GLY A 125 -0.77 -8.04 8.46
C GLY A 125 0.68 -7.74 8.11
N CYS A 126 1.62 -8.06 9.01
CA CYS A 126 3.06 -7.91 8.75
C CYS A 126 3.51 -8.76 7.56
N MET A 127 3.05 -10.01 7.47
CA MET A 127 3.41 -10.91 6.36
C MET A 127 2.82 -10.44 5.03
N ALA A 128 1.60 -9.92 5.04
CA ALA A 128 0.97 -9.36 3.84
C ALA A 128 1.72 -8.11 3.35
N SER A 129 2.06 -7.18 4.26
CA SER A 129 2.87 -6.01 3.95
C SER A 129 4.25 -6.39 3.41
N LEU A 130 4.93 -7.34 4.06
CA LEU A 130 6.24 -7.84 3.61
C LEU A 130 6.15 -8.46 2.21
N SER A 131 5.10 -9.23 1.93
CA SER A 131 4.87 -9.81 0.62
C SER A 131 4.73 -8.73 -0.46
N ALA A 132 3.92 -7.70 -0.22
CA ALA A 132 3.76 -6.57 -1.14
C ALA A 132 5.10 -5.83 -1.35
N MET A 133 5.85 -5.57 -0.27
CA MET A 133 7.14 -4.90 -0.33
C MET A 133 8.16 -5.66 -1.19
N VAL A 134 8.24 -6.99 -1.03
CA VAL A 134 9.16 -7.84 -1.80
C VAL A 134 8.76 -7.93 -3.27
N GLN A 135 7.46 -7.97 -3.55
CA GLN A 135 6.96 -8.09 -4.94
C GLN A 135 7.14 -6.78 -5.72
N LEU A 136 6.82 -5.65 -5.11
CA LEU A 136 6.86 -4.36 -5.79
C LEU A 136 8.27 -3.80 -5.94
N GLU A 137 9.21 -4.19 -5.06
CA GLU A 137 10.60 -3.70 -5.06
C GLU A 137 10.69 -2.16 -5.08
N LEU A 138 9.87 -1.52 -4.23
CA LEU A 138 9.75 -0.07 -4.11
C LEU A 138 10.13 0.42 -2.71
N PRO A 139 10.52 1.70 -2.56
CA PRO A 139 10.40 2.38 -1.29
C PRO A 139 8.99 2.20 -0.74
N HIS A 140 8.87 1.78 0.51
CA HIS A 140 7.62 1.29 1.09
C HIS A 140 7.35 1.96 2.43
N VAL A 141 6.12 2.42 2.62
CA VAL A 141 5.64 2.98 3.89
C VAL A 141 4.40 2.22 4.32
N ASN A 142 4.43 1.65 5.52
CA ASN A 142 3.28 0.99 6.10
C ASN A 142 2.54 1.95 7.01
N ILE A 143 1.24 2.09 6.79
CA ILE A 143 0.37 2.97 7.56
C ILE A 143 -0.68 2.13 8.27
N LEU A 144 -0.81 2.35 9.57
CA LEU A 144 -1.90 1.85 10.38
C LEU A 144 -3.05 2.84 10.30
N SER A 145 -4.09 2.49 9.55
CA SER A 145 -5.25 3.33 9.30
C SER A 145 -6.38 3.11 10.32
N LYS A 146 -7.37 4.00 10.32
CA LYS A 146 -8.57 3.94 11.17
C LYS A 146 -8.26 3.94 12.68
N MET A 147 -7.26 4.71 13.08
CA MET A 147 -6.87 4.83 14.49
C MET A 147 -7.93 5.52 15.34
N ASP A 148 -8.83 6.29 14.71
CA ASP A 148 -10.03 6.90 15.30
C ASP A 148 -11.02 5.86 15.83
N LEU A 149 -11.04 4.65 15.28
CA LEU A 149 -11.92 3.56 15.70
C LEU A 149 -11.37 2.77 16.90
N VAL A 150 -10.14 3.03 17.29
CA VAL A 150 -9.48 2.31 18.39
C VAL A 150 -9.90 2.89 19.74
N THR A 151 -10.54 2.08 20.57
CA THR A 151 -11.01 2.49 21.90
C THR A 151 -9.88 2.57 22.93
N ASN A 152 -8.82 1.77 22.77
CA ASN A 152 -7.68 1.73 23.69
C ASN A 152 -6.36 1.82 22.92
N LYS A 153 -5.84 3.05 22.79
CA LYS A 153 -4.58 3.29 22.05
C LYS A 153 -3.36 2.58 22.68
N ARG A 154 -3.41 2.24 23.99
CA ARG A 154 -2.29 1.56 24.67
C ARG A 154 -2.08 0.15 24.18
N ASP A 155 -3.15 -0.56 23.85
CA ASP A 155 -3.06 -1.94 23.35
C ASP A 155 -2.35 -2.00 21.99
N ILE A 156 -2.31 -0.89 21.26
CA ILE A 156 -1.65 -0.77 19.97
C ILE A 156 -0.17 -0.42 20.11
N GLU A 157 0.23 0.31 21.15
CA GLU A 157 1.63 0.66 21.38
C GLU A 157 2.52 -0.58 21.46
N ASP A 158 2.03 -1.66 22.05
CA ASP A 158 2.72 -2.94 22.16
C ASP A 158 2.97 -3.59 20.78
N TYR A 159 2.12 -3.32 19.79
CA TYR A 159 2.28 -3.78 18.41
C TYR A 159 3.08 -2.82 17.52
N LEU A 160 3.11 -1.53 17.85
CA LEU A 160 3.94 -0.57 17.10
C LEU A 160 5.43 -0.75 17.37
N ASN A 161 5.78 -1.16 18.61
CA ASN A 161 7.16 -1.47 19.01
C ASN A 161 7.22 -2.87 19.65
N PRO A 162 6.96 -3.93 18.88
CA PRO A 162 6.76 -5.25 19.43
C PRO A 162 8.07 -5.85 19.96
N GLU A 163 8.01 -6.43 21.15
CA GLU A 163 9.09 -7.29 21.66
C GLU A 163 8.89 -8.72 21.15
N SER A 164 9.82 -9.23 20.34
CA SER A 164 9.71 -10.53 19.65
C SER A 164 9.39 -11.69 20.62
N HIS A 165 9.92 -11.66 21.84
CA HIS A 165 9.67 -12.72 22.83
C HIS A 165 8.23 -12.66 23.38
N VAL A 166 7.63 -11.48 23.49
CA VAL A 166 6.24 -11.30 23.93
C VAL A 166 5.31 -11.82 22.86
N LEU A 167 5.49 -11.38 21.60
CA LEU A 167 4.71 -11.86 20.47
C LEU A 167 4.79 -13.38 20.32
N LEU A 168 5.97 -13.98 20.45
CA LEU A 168 6.14 -15.43 20.36
C LEU A 168 5.38 -16.16 21.47
N SER A 169 5.43 -15.64 22.70
CA SER A 169 4.72 -16.21 23.85
C SER A 169 3.21 -16.19 23.63
N GLU A 170 2.67 -15.06 23.20
CA GLU A 170 1.24 -14.93 22.90
C GLU A 170 0.80 -15.82 21.75
N LEU A 171 1.57 -15.87 20.66
CA LEU A 171 1.29 -16.70 19.50
C LEU A 171 1.25 -18.20 19.88
N ASN A 172 2.21 -18.65 20.70
CA ASN A 172 2.26 -20.03 21.17
C ASN A 172 1.12 -20.40 22.15
N GLN A 173 0.55 -19.40 22.85
CA GLN A 173 -0.62 -19.64 23.70
C GLN A 173 -1.91 -19.84 22.87
N ARG A 174 -1.98 -19.22 21.71
CA ARG A 174 -3.18 -19.26 20.84
C ARG A 174 -3.14 -20.37 19.81
N MET A 175 -1.97 -20.78 19.38
CA MET A 175 -1.79 -21.82 18.36
C MET A 175 -1.46 -23.18 18.98
N ALA A 176 -1.78 -24.26 18.26
CA ALA A 176 -1.46 -25.61 18.72
C ALA A 176 0.07 -25.82 18.82
N PRO A 177 0.56 -26.61 19.81
CA PRO A 177 1.99 -26.81 20.06
C PRO A 177 2.80 -27.30 18.85
N GLN A 178 2.17 -28.00 17.94
CA GLN A 178 2.83 -28.47 16.71
C GLN A 178 3.34 -27.31 15.80
N PHE A 179 2.80 -26.10 15.96
CA PHE A 179 3.19 -24.91 15.19
C PHE A 179 4.28 -24.07 15.85
N GLU A 180 4.81 -24.46 17.02
CA GLU A 180 5.82 -23.67 17.76
C GLU A 180 7.03 -23.29 16.89
N LYS A 181 7.53 -24.23 16.06
CA LYS A 181 8.65 -23.96 15.15
C LYS A 181 8.29 -22.96 14.06
N LEU A 182 7.06 -23.04 13.54
CA LEU A 182 6.55 -22.09 12.53
C LEU A 182 6.39 -20.71 13.16
N ASN A 183 5.78 -20.65 14.36
CA ASN A 183 5.58 -19.39 15.09
C ASN A 183 6.92 -18.68 15.33
N LYS A 184 7.94 -19.43 15.77
CA LYS A 184 9.28 -18.90 15.97
C LYS A 184 9.86 -18.34 14.67
N ALA A 185 9.76 -19.07 13.56
CA ALA A 185 10.28 -18.62 12.26
C ALA A 185 9.55 -17.37 11.76
N LEU A 186 8.23 -17.27 11.96
CA LEU A 186 7.45 -16.08 11.60
C LEU A 186 7.86 -14.85 12.41
N ILE A 187 8.04 -15.00 13.72
CA ILE A 187 8.48 -13.89 14.59
C ILE A 187 9.90 -13.46 14.23
N GLU A 188 10.83 -14.41 14.02
CA GLU A 188 12.20 -14.11 13.58
C GLU A 188 12.20 -13.37 12.23
N LEU A 189 11.32 -13.74 11.32
CA LEU A 189 11.17 -13.06 10.02
C LEU A 189 10.69 -11.61 10.21
N VAL A 190 9.64 -11.38 11.00
CA VAL A 190 9.14 -10.04 11.29
C VAL A 190 10.20 -9.18 11.99
N ASP A 191 10.97 -9.75 12.91
CA ASP A 191 12.04 -9.07 13.63
C ASP A 191 13.23 -8.69 12.70
N GLN A 192 13.64 -9.61 11.83
CA GLN A 192 14.72 -9.38 10.86
C GLN A 192 14.34 -8.30 9.83
N TYR A 193 13.09 -8.24 9.46
CA TYR A 193 12.54 -7.20 8.60
C TYR A 193 11.94 -6.06 9.43
N SER A 194 12.76 -5.46 10.31
CA SER A 194 12.38 -4.28 11.13
C SER A 194 11.92 -3.08 10.30
N MET A 195 12.07 -3.13 8.96
CA MET A 195 11.49 -2.18 8.02
C MET A 195 9.97 -2.30 7.89
N VAL A 196 9.34 -3.38 8.38
CA VAL A 196 7.88 -3.52 8.50
C VAL A 196 7.42 -2.84 9.80
N SER A 197 7.75 -1.57 9.97
CA SER A 197 7.18 -0.72 11.01
C SER A 197 5.96 0.01 10.47
N PHE A 198 4.96 0.18 11.33
CA PHE A 198 3.74 0.89 10.96
C PHE A 198 3.75 2.31 11.54
N VAL A 199 3.40 3.28 10.71
CA VAL A 199 3.12 4.65 11.13
C VAL A 199 1.62 4.77 11.39
N SER A 200 1.23 5.16 12.60
CA SER A 200 -0.18 5.36 12.92
C SER A 200 -0.73 6.58 12.19
N LEU A 201 -1.92 6.45 11.62
CA LEU A 201 -2.65 7.55 11.00
C LEU A 201 -4.00 7.73 11.67
N ASP A 202 -4.13 8.84 12.39
CA ASP A 202 -5.38 9.33 12.97
C ASP A 202 -5.76 10.63 12.26
N PHE A 203 -6.88 10.64 11.56
CA PHE A 203 -7.31 11.82 10.79
C PHE A 203 -7.71 13.00 11.67
N GLU A 204 -8.00 12.79 12.94
CA GLU A 204 -8.30 13.85 13.91
C GLU A 204 -7.01 14.52 14.41
N GLU A 205 -5.86 13.84 14.33
CA GLU A 205 -4.55 14.35 14.79
C GLU A 205 -3.74 14.91 13.61
N ARG A 206 -3.77 16.23 13.42
CA ARG A 206 -3.06 16.92 12.31
C ARG A 206 -1.57 16.67 12.27
N GLU A 207 -0.92 16.44 13.41
CA GLU A 207 0.52 16.15 13.49
C GLU A 207 0.87 14.81 12.87
N GLN A 208 0.02 13.79 13.06
CA GLN A 208 0.22 12.47 12.46
C GLN A 208 0.05 12.50 10.95
N VAL A 209 -0.97 13.20 10.44
CA VAL A 209 -1.17 13.41 9.00
C VAL A 209 0.05 14.10 8.38
N HIS A 210 0.61 15.11 9.07
CA HIS A 210 1.82 15.79 8.62
C HIS A 210 3.03 14.85 8.60
N CYS A 211 3.20 14.01 9.63
CA CYS A 211 4.29 13.04 9.71
C CYS A 211 4.23 12.04 8.55
N VAL A 212 3.06 11.49 8.25
CA VAL A 212 2.85 10.59 7.10
C VAL A 212 3.21 11.30 5.79
N CYS A 213 2.74 12.51 5.59
CA CYS A 213 3.06 13.29 4.38
C CYS A 213 4.56 13.52 4.23
N VAL A 214 5.30 13.74 5.34
CA VAL A 214 6.76 13.90 5.33
C VAL A 214 7.45 12.58 5.03
N CYS A 215 7.04 11.46 5.67
CA CYS A 215 7.62 10.14 5.44
C CYS A 215 7.52 9.73 3.97
N VAL A 216 6.37 9.99 3.38
CA VAL A 216 6.08 9.62 2.00
C VAL A 216 6.78 10.57 1.02
N GLY A 217 6.86 11.88 1.31
CA GLY A 217 7.61 12.86 0.48
C GLY A 217 9.14 12.74 0.53
N GLY A 218 9.68 11.98 1.50
CA GLY A 218 11.11 11.86 1.76
C GLY A 218 11.85 10.69 1.09
N GLY A 219 11.19 9.89 0.28
CA GLY A 219 11.68 8.63 -0.27
C GLY A 219 12.86 8.66 -1.25
N GLY A 220 13.59 9.75 -1.36
CA GLY A 220 14.75 9.89 -2.25
C GLY A 220 16.03 10.38 -1.57
N GLY A 221 16.77 9.50 -0.89
CA GLY A 221 18.11 9.84 -0.43
C GLY A 221 18.55 9.11 0.84
N GLY A 222 19.37 8.07 0.68
CA GLY A 222 20.02 7.39 1.80
C GLY A 222 21.02 8.30 2.51
N GLY A 223 20.99 8.30 3.84
CA GLY A 223 21.97 8.94 4.69
C GLY A 223 21.35 9.46 5.98
N GLY A 224 21.69 8.82 7.10
CA GLY A 224 21.19 9.17 8.42
C GLY A 224 21.51 10.61 8.82
N GLY A 225 20.58 11.24 9.48
CA GLY A 225 20.76 12.48 10.20
C GLY A 225 19.80 13.59 9.79
N VAL A 226 18.99 14.04 10.75
CA VAL A 226 18.25 15.30 10.79
C VAL A 226 17.24 15.50 9.65
N LEU A 227 15.97 15.55 10.04
CA LEU A 227 14.84 15.90 9.19
C LEU A 227 15.04 17.25 8.51
N HIS A 228 15.66 17.23 7.34
CA HIS A 228 15.58 18.33 6.39
C HIS A 228 14.42 18.04 5.43
N GLU A 229 13.62 19.07 5.14
CA GLU A 229 12.55 19.01 4.14
C GLU A 229 13.08 18.37 2.85
N PRO A 230 12.48 17.25 2.40
CA PRO A 230 12.92 16.64 1.15
C PRO A 230 12.47 17.51 -0.01
N VAL A 231 13.44 18.08 -0.70
CA VAL A 231 13.22 18.72 -1.99
C VAL A 231 13.15 17.60 -3.03
N CYS A 232 11.95 17.08 -3.27
CA CYS A 232 11.73 16.24 -4.43
C CYS A 232 11.66 17.14 -5.66
N THR A 233 12.61 17.01 -6.58
CA THR A 233 12.76 17.86 -7.78
C THR A 233 12.21 17.21 -9.06
N SER A 234 11.48 16.10 -8.94
CA SER A 234 10.96 15.31 -10.07
C SER A 234 9.56 14.78 -9.77
N SER A 235 8.82 14.39 -10.80
CA SER A 235 7.49 13.79 -10.74
C SER A 235 7.45 12.61 -9.76
N CYS A 236 6.49 12.59 -8.86
CA CYS A 236 6.34 11.53 -7.86
C CYS A 236 4.99 10.81 -8.06
N ALA A 237 5.02 9.49 -8.05
CA ALA A 237 3.86 8.64 -8.11
C ALA A 237 3.77 7.76 -6.84
N TRP A 238 2.58 7.62 -6.31
CA TRP A 238 2.29 6.92 -5.07
C TRP A 238 1.22 5.88 -5.31
N MET A 239 1.45 4.66 -4.89
CA MET A 239 0.48 3.56 -4.93
C MET A 239 -0.04 3.30 -3.52
N CYS A 240 -1.36 3.39 -3.34
CA CYS A 240 -2.06 3.06 -2.11
C CYS A 240 -2.83 1.75 -2.28
#